data_621c6aa2cb95a515cbd47f9cc2214908
#
_entry.id   621c6aa2cb95a515cbd47f9cc2214908
#
_cell.length_a   1.000
_cell.length_b   1.000
_cell.length_c   1.000
_cell.angle_alpha   90.00
_cell.angle_beta   90.00
_cell.angle_gamma   90.00
#
_symmetry.space_group_name_H-M   'P 1'
#
loop_
_entity.id
_entity.type
_entity.pdbx_description
1 polymer ?
#
loop_
_entity_poly.entity_id
_entity_poly.type
_entity_poly.pdbx_seq_one_letter_code
_entity_poly.pdbx_strand_id
1 'polypeptide(L)'
;MSAISFRAALLAAALFAAPPPATAQIQPIAPGGDPVVARVDGAEIRLSEVAEAAQRLPEQFRGMPPQILFPLLIDQMISEAVVTQAARRAGLHNAPEVRRQMARIEDQVIQQALIGREIAEKVTEESLRARYQREIAARPAEAEVRARHILVQTESEARAIIAALAGGADFGATARQRSRGPGASEGGDLGFFKKEEIPEPLAEAAFALQPGQVAPDPVRTQFGWHVVKVEERREQPRPTFAEAEAGLRRAASEEAAEALVQRLRGQARIERFGLDGSPLTAPLR
;
A
#
# COMPACT_ATOMS: atom_id res chain seq x y z
N MET A 1 79.39 -20.01 14.37
CA MET A 1 78.54 -19.74 15.55
C MET A 1 77.21 -19.35 15.07
N SER A 2 76.21 -20.11 15.39
CA SER A 2 74.94 -20.38 14.72
C SER A 2 73.97 -19.18 14.62
N ALA A 3 73.44 -18.96 13.40
CA ALA A 3 72.29 -18.11 13.14
C ALA A 3 70.99 -18.96 13.23
N ILE A 4 70.11 -18.60 14.13
CA ILE A 4 68.75 -19.20 14.27
C ILE A 4 67.80 -18.35 13.55
N SER A 5 67.24 -18.90 12.46
CA SER A 5 66.15 -18.26 11.65
C SER A 5 64.80 -18.50 12.31
N PHE A 6 64.10 -17.43 12.68
CA PHE A 6 62.71 -17.47 13.12
C PHE A 6 61.81 -17.44 11.87
N ARG A 7 61.08 -18.53 11.61
CA ARG A 7 60.01 -18.60 10.64
C ARG A 7 58.71 -18.17 11.31
N ALA A 8 58.15 -17.04 10.91
CA ALA A 8 56.82 -16.61 11.29
C ALA A 8 55.79 -17.42 10.51
N ALA A 9 54.99 -18.21 11.24
CA ALA A 9 53.82 -18.90 10.67
C ALA A 9 52.62 -17.95 10.68
N LEU A 10 52.16 -17.56 9.50
CA LEU A 10 50.88 -16.88 9.31
C LEU A 10 49.74 -17.91 9.43
N LEU A 11 48.99 -17.84 10.53
CA LEU A 11 47.68 -18.51 10.64
C LEU A 11 46.63 -17.69 9.85
N ALA A 12 46.23 -18.22 8.72
CA ALA A 12 45.06 -17.75 8.01
C ALA A 12 43.81 -18.28 8.72
N ALA A 13 43.08 -17.39 9.39
CA ALA A 13 41.76 -17.70 9.94
C ALA A 13 40.76 -17.77 8.78
N ALA A 14 40.39 -18.98 8.39
CA ALA A 14 39.28 -19.20 7.47
C ALA A 14 37.95 -18.92 8.20
N LEU A 15 37.32 -17.78 7.89
CA LEU A 15 35.92 -17.53 8.27
C LEU A 15 35.02 -18.52 7.51
N PHE A 16 34.58 -19.56 8.22
CA PHE A 16 33.45 -20.36 7.76
C PHE A 16 32.17 -19.49 7.81
N ALA A 17 31.78 -18.92 6.68
CA ALA A 17 30.46 -18.38 6.52
C ALA A 17 29.46 -19.54 6.51
N ALA A 18 28.63 -19.65 7.54
CA ALA A 18 27.51 -20.60 7.54
C ALA A 18 26.59 -20.29 6.35
N PRO A 19 26.16 -21.29 5.57
CA PRO A 19 25.19 -21.07 4.53
C PRO A 19 23.88 -20.56 5.15
N PRO A 20 23.15 -19.66 4.47
CA PRO A 20 21.83 -19.21 4.94
C PRO A 20 20.89 -20.43 5.04
N PRO A 21 19.93 -20.43 5.99
CA PRO A 21 18.98 -21.52 6.12
C PRO A 21 18.25 -21.67 4.78
N ALA A 22 18.36 -22.88 4.21
CA ALA A 22 17.62 -23.24 3.00
C ALA A 22 16.13 -23.11 3.33
N THR A 23 15.47 -22.10 2.80
CA THR A 23 14.01 -22.06 2.70
C THR A 23 13.63 -23.30 1.90
N ALA A 24 12.96 -24.26 2.56
CA ALA A 24 12.48 -25.47 1.93
C ALA A 24 11.43 -25.06 0.88
N GLN A 25 11.87 -24.80 -0.36
CA GLN A 25 10.99 -24.68 -1.50
C GLN A 25 10.41 -26.08 -1.70
N ILE A 26 9.09 -26.19 -1.59
CA ILE A 26 8.36 -27.38 -2.03
C ILE A 26 8.62 -27.47 -3.52
N GLN A 27 9.53 -28.38 -3.92
CA GLN A 27 9.83 -28.58 -5.33
C GLN A 27 8.56 -29.05 -6.05
N PRO A 28 8.28 -28.55 -7.26
CA PRO A 28 7.19 -29.08 -8.06
C PRO A 28 7.38 -30.58 -8.22
N ILE A 29 6.29 -31.35 -8.06
CA ILE A 29 6.26 -32.79 -8.20
C ILE A 29 6.91 -33.15 -9.55
N ALA A 30 7.98 -33.93 -9.52
CA ALA A 30 8.73 -34.30 -10.72
C ALA A 30 7.82 -35.02 -11.74
N PRO A 31 8.13 -34.98 -13.05
CA PRO A 31 7.32 -35.62 -14.08
C PRO A 31 7.41 -37.14 -13.95
N GLY A 32 6.55 -37.74 -13.15
CA GLY A 32 6.47 -39.17 -12.80
C GLY A 32 5.12 -39.56 -12.20
N GLY A 33 4.20 -38.60 -12.05
CA GLY A 33 2.87 -38.84 -11.51
C GLY A 33 2.72 -38.32 -10.09
N ASP A 34 1.49 -37.95 -9.77
CA ASP A 34 1.06 -37.49 -8.45
C ASP A 34 0.77 -38.73 -7.57
N PRO A 35 1.69 -39.18 -6.68
CA PRO A 35 1.54 -40.42 -5.95
C PRO A 35 0.39 -40.39 -4.96
N VAL A 36 -0.31 -41.52 -4.85
CA VAL A 36 -1.31 -41.71 -3.79
C VAL A 36 -0.61 -41.94 -2.47
N VAL A 37 -0.88 -41.07 -1.48
CA VAL A 37 -0.25 -41.11 -0.15
C VAL A 37 -1.16 -41.74 0.91
N ALA A 38 -2.48 -41.81 0.66
CA ALA A 38 -3.44 -42.57 1.47
C ALA A 38 -4.67 -42.97 0.66
N ARG A 39 -5.42 -43.98 1.15
CA ARG A 39 -6.75 -44.37 0.63
C ARG A 39 -7.73 -44.50 1.81
N VAL A 40 -8.91 -43.92 1.64
CA VAL A 40 -10.01 -44.00 2.61
C VAL A 40 -11.24 -44.54 1.88
N ASP A 41 -11.67 -45.76 2.18
CA ASP A 41 -12.81 -46.43 1.50
C ASP A 41 -12.74 -46.32 -0.03
N GLY A 42 -11.54 -46.46 -0.61
CA GLY A 42 -11.30 -46.39 -2.04
C GLY A 42 -11.06 -45.00 -2.62
N ALA A 43 -11.36 -43.94 -1.88
CA ALA A 43 -10.99 -42.57 -2.27
C ALA A 43 -9.50 -42.34 -2.03
N GLU A 44 -8.81 -41.80 -3.03
CA GLU A 44 -7.36 -41.53 -2.95
C GLU A 44 -7.10 -40.13 -2.41
N ILE A 45 -6.08 -40.01 -1.56
CA ILE A 45 -5.46 -38.76 -1.16
C ILE A 45 -4.09 -38.72 -1.86
N ARG A 46 -3.84 -37.66 -2.61
CA ARG A 46 -2.63 -37.52 -3.42
C ARG A 46 -1.63 -36.55 -2.81
N LEU A 47 -0.38 -36.69 -3.16
CA LEU A 47 0.69 -35.81 -2.66
C LEU A 47 0.46 -34.35 -3.03
N SER A 48 -0.10 -34.07 -4.21
CA SER A 48 -0.48 -32.71 -4.62
C SER A 48 -1.47 -32.06 -3.64
N GLU A 49 -2.48 -32.83 -3.17
CA GLU A 49 -3.47 -32.33 -2.20
C GLU A 49 -2.84 -32.02 -0.84
N VAL A 50 -1.87 -32.83 -0.40
CA VAL A 50 -1.09 -32.57 0.82
C VAL A 50 -0.22 -31.32 0.65
N ALA A 51 0.41 -31.13 -0.51
CA ALA A 51 1.20 -29.95 -0.81
C ALA A 51 0.35 -28.67 -0.84
N GLU A 52 -0.85 -28.71 -1.41
CA GLU A 52 -1.81 -27.62 -1.38
C GLU A 52 -2.29 -27.31 0.04
N ALA A 53 -2.58 -28.33 0.87
CA ALA A 53 -2.94 -28.15 2.26
C ALA A 53 -1.80 -27.49 3.05
N ALA A 54 -0.55 -27.87 2.80
CA ALA A 54 0.62 -27.25 3.41
C ALA A 54 0.77 -25.77 3.06
N GLN A 55 0.44 -25.36 1.84
CA GLN A 55 0.49 -23.95 1.43
C GLN A 55 -0.57 -23.07 2.13
N ARG A 56 -1.70 -23.65 2.53
CA ARG A 56 -2.80 -22.95 3.23
C ARG A 56 -2.57 -22.79 4.73
N LEU A 57 -1.53 -23.42 5.28
CA LEU A 57 -1.23 -23.34 6.71
C LEU A 57 -0.80 -21.93 7.13
N PRO A 58 -1.13 -21.51 8.37
CA PRO A 58 -0.59 -20.31 8.97
C PRO A 58 0.94 -20.30 8.96
N GLU A 59 1.53 -19.11 8.90
CA GLU A 59 2.97 -18.90 8.72
C GLU A 59 3.83 -19.64 9.77
N GLN A 60 3.34 -19.75 10.98
CA GLN A 60 4.00 -20.47 12.08
C GLN A 60 4.28 -21.95 11.80
N PHE A 61 3.53 -22.57 10.89
CA PHE A 61 3.72 -23.98 10.50
C PHE A 61 4.55 -24.15 9.22
N ARG A 62 4.75 -23.08 8.44
CA ARG A 62 5.48 -23.14 7.16
C ARG A 62 6.96 -23.45 7.32
N GLY A 63 7.53 -23.25 8.54
CA GLY A 63 8.91 -23.55 8.85
C GLY A 63 9.16 -25.00 9.29
N MET A 64 8.11 -25.84 9.39
CA MET A 64 8.27 -27.24 9.79
C MET A 64 8.89 -28.08 8.67
N PRO A 65 9.84 -28.97 8.98
CA PRO A 65 10.37 -29.90 8.00
C PRO A 65 9.26 -30.75 7.35
N PRO A 66 9.27 -30.95 6.02
CA PRO A 66 8.24 -31.74 5.33
C PRO A 66 8.04 -33.14 5.90
N GLN A 67 9.12 -33.76 6.39
CA GLN A 67 9.10 -35.10 7.00
C GLN A 67 8.26 -35.19 8.27
N ILE A 68 8.05 -34.05 8.97
CA ILE A 68 7.19 -33.97 10.15
C ILE A 68 5.81 -33.47 9.76
N LEU A 69 5.76 -32.47 8.89
CA LEU A 69 4.52 -31.81 8.50
C LEU A 69 3.60 -32.72 7.66
N PHE A 70 4.14 -33.41 6.67
CA PHE A 70 3.34 -34.21 5.73
C PHE A 70 2.59 -35.37 6.40
N PRO A 71 3.19 -36.19 7.28
CA PRO A 71 2.45 -37.20 8.00
C PRO A 71 1.27 -36.62 8.82
N LEU A 72 1.45 -35.50 9.49
CA LEU A 72 0.38 -34.82 10.24
C LEU A 72 -0.76 -34.35 9.32
N LEU A 73 -0.43 -33.78 8.16
CA LEU A 73 -1.42 -33.37 7.18
C LEU A 73 -2.17 -34.56 6.59
N ILE A 74 -1.47 -35.65 6.28
CA ILE A 74 -2.08 -36.88 5.77
C ILE A 74 -3.08 -37.45 6.79
N ASP A 75 -2.71 -37.53 8.06
CA ASP A 75 -3.61 -38.00 9.12
C ASP A 75 -4.83 -37.07 9.30
N GLN A 76 -4.64 -35.78 9.21
CA GLN A 76 -5.74 -34.82 9.20
C GLN A 76 -6.67 -35.01 8.01
N MET A 77 -6.12 -35.16 6.79
CA MET A 77 -6.90 -35.38 5.57
C MET A 77 -7.65 -36.72 5.60
N ILE A 78 -7.03 -37.78 6.15
CA ILE A 78 -7.70 -39.07 6.37
C ILE A 78 -8.92 -38.87 7.30
N SER A 79 -8.75 -38.16 8.40
CA SER A 79 -9.83 -37.90 9.36
C SER A 79 -10.98 -37.11 8.72
N GLU A 80 -10.67 -36.08 7.93
CA GLU A 80 -11.65 -35.30 7.17
C GLU A 80 -12.38 -36.16 6.13
N ALA A 81 -11.67 -37.02 5.42
CA ALA A 81 -12.24 -37.94 4.44
C ALA A 81 -13.19 -38.93 5.09
N VAL A 82 -12.83 -39.53 6.23
CA VAL A 82 -13.70 -40.46 7.00
C VAL A 82 -15.01 -39.78 7.40
N VAL A 83 -14.92 -38.55 7.96
CA VAL A 83 -16.11 -37.78 8.36
C VAL A 83 -16.97 -37.44 7.15
N THR A 84 -16.35 -36.95 6.07
CA THR A 84 -17.06 -36.59 4.84
C THR A 84 -17.78 -37.80 4.21
N GLN A 85 -17.14 -38.95 4.18
CA GLN A 85 -17.76 -40.16 3.66
C GLN A 85 -18.90 -40.66 4.54
N ALA A 86 -18.75 -40.61 5.87
CA ALA A 86 -19.82 -40.92 6.77
C ALA A 86 -21.03 -39.99 6.57
N ALA A 87 -20.82 -38.72 6.44
CA ALA A 87 -21.85 -37.73 6.13
C ALA A 87 -22.55 -38.01 4.79
N ARG A 88 -21.78 -38.37 3.75
CA ARG A 88 -22.33 -38.77 2.46
C ARG A 88 -23.15 -40.05 2.53
N ARG A 89 -22.71 -41.09 3.27
CA ARG A 89 -23.46 -42.31 3.52
C ARG A 89 -24.76 -42.03 4.26
N ALA A 90 -24.75 -41.09 5.19
CA ALA A 90 -25.94 -40.64 5.89
C ALA A 90 -26.89 -39.75 5.04
N GLY A 91 -26.53 -39.48 3.78
CA GLY A 91 -27.35 -38.69 2.87
C GLY A 91 -27.35 -37.18 3.12
N LEU A 92 -26.50 -36.67 4.04
CA LEU A 92 -26.49 -35.25 4.43
C LEU A 92 -26.21 -34.30 3.28
N HIS A 93 -25.45 -34.74 2.26
CA HIS A 93 -25.20 -33.95 1.07
C HIS A 93 -26.47 -33.65 0.23
N ASN A 94 -27.56 -34.42 0.45
CA ASN A 94 -28.86 -34.23 -0.21
C ASN A 94 -29.81 -33.38 0.65
N ALA A 95 -29.47 -33.08 1.91
CA ALA A 95 -30.28 -32.25 2.77
C ALA A 95 -30.52 -30.87 2.17
N PRO A 96 -31.76 -30.35 2.16
CA PRO A 96 -32.08 -29.09 1.47
C PRO A 96 -31.24 -27.90 1.91
N GLU A 97 -30.88 -27.79 3.17
CA GLU A 97 -30.03 -26.75 3.74
C GLU A 97 -28.57 -26.86 3.23
N VAL A 98 -28.04 -28.09 3.17
CA VAL A 98 -26.69 -28.34 2.66
C VAL A 98 -26.60 -27.99 1.17
N ARG A 99 -27.59 -28.43 0.38
CA ARG A 99 -27.67 -28.10 -1.05
C ARG A 99 -27.76 -26.61 -1.29
N ARG A 100 -28.60 -25.89 -0.52
CA ARG A 100 -28.67 -24.42 -0.62
C ARG A 100 -27.34 -23.73 -0.27
N GLN A 101 -26.63 -24.27 0.70
CA GLN A 101 -25.32 -23.73 1.08
C GLN A 101 -24.27 -24.01 0.00
N MET A 102 -24.24 -25.23 -0.54
CA MET A 102 -23.33 -25.57 -1.66
C MET A 102 -23.59 -24.69 -2.89
N ALA A 103 -24.85 -24.50 -3.28
CA ALA A 103 -25.18 -23.62 -4.40
C ALA A 103 -24.66 -22.18 -4.18
N ARG A 104 -24.83 -21.62 -2.98
CA ARG A 104 -24.26 -20.28 -2.68
C ARG A 104 -22.73 -20.23 -2.78
N ILE A 105 -22.05 -21.29 -2.32
CA ILE A 105 -20.57 -21.38 -2.43
C ILE A 105 -20.16 -21.50 -3.89
N GLU A 106 -20.86 -22.33 -4.65
CA GLU A 106 -20.63 -22.48 -6.10
C GLU A 106 -20.77 -21.15 -6.82
N ASP A 107 -21.90 -20.43 -6.61
CA ASP A 107 -22.12 -19.10 -7.17
C ASP A 107 -20.99 -18.13 -6.82
N GLN A 108 -20.55 -18.13 -5.54
CA GLN A 108 -19.46 -17.28 -5.09
C GLN A 108 -18.14 -17.59 -5.79
N VAL A 109 -17.79 -18.87 -5.95
CA VAL A 109 -16.57 -19.30 -6.64
C VAL A 109 -16.61 -18.91 -8.11
N ILE A 110 -17.74 -19.11 -8.78
CA ILE A 110 -17.93 -18.73 -10.18
C ILE A 110 -17.81 -17.21 -10.35
N GLN A 111 -18.42 -16.41 -9.47
CA GLN A 111 -18.32 -14.95 -9.49
C GLN A 111 -16.87 -14.50 -9.29
N GLN A 112 -16.16 -15.06 -8.33
CA GLN A 112 -14.75 -14.73 -8.08
C GLN A 112 -13.87 -15.11 -9.28
N ALA A 113 -14.11 -16.26 -9.92
CA ALA A 113 -13.37 -16.70 -11.09
C ALA A 113 -13.58 -15.73 -12.28
N LEU A 114 -14.82 -15.27 -12.51
CA LEU A 114 -15.12 -14.31 -13.57
C LEU A 114 -14.44 -12.96 -13.32
N ILE A 115 -14.58 -12.42 -12.10
CA ILE A 115 -13.94 -11.15 -11.71
C ILE A 115 -12.42 -11.27 -11.82
N GLY A 116 -11.83 -12.35 -11.29
CA GLY A 116 -10.39 -12.58 -11.36
C GLY A 116 -9.85 -12.63 -12.78
N ARG A 117 -10.60 -13.26 -13.71
CA ARG A 117 -10.24 -13.29 -15.14
C ARG A 117 -10.28 -11.89 -15.75
N GLU A 118 -11.34 -11.11 -15.51
CA GLU A 118 -11.45 -9.74 -16.01
C GLU A 118 -10.30 -8.86 -15.50
N ILE A 119 -9.96 -8.99 -14.20
CA ILE A 119 -8.83 -8.27 -13.61
C ILE A 119 -7.52 -8.68 -14.28
N ALA A 120 -7.28 -9.98 -14.46
CA ALA A 120 -6.04 -10.47 -15.07
C ALA A 120 -5.88 -9.97 -16.54
N GLU A 121 -6.99 -9.87 -17.27
CA GLU A 121 -7.00 -9.35 -18.64
C GLU A 121 -6.76 -7.82 -18.70
N LYS A 122 -7.26 -7.06 -17.74
CA LYS A 122 -7.23 -5.58 -17.75
C LYS A 122 -6.07 -4.99 -16.98
N VAL A 123 -5.66 -5.62 -15.90
CA VAL A 123 -4.65 -5.11 -14.96
C VAL A 123 -3.31 -5.77 -15.23
N THR A 124 -2.76 -5.46 -16.39
CA THR A 124 -1.42 -5.91 -16.82
C THR A 124 -0.35 -4.90 -16.37
N GLU A 125 0.90 -5.32 -16.34
CA GLU A 125 2.02 -4.40 -16.06
C GLU A 125 2.06 -3.24 -17.04
N GLU A 126 1.77 -3.48 -18.32
CA GLU A 126 1.70 -2.46 -19.35
C GLU A 126 0.61 -1.41 -19.04
N SER A 127 -0.61 -1.85 -18.69
CA SER A 127 -1.71 -0.96 -18.34
C SER A 127 -1.40 -0.13 -17.09
N LEU A 128 -0.74 -0.73 -16.08
CA LEU A 128 -0.31 -0.03 -14.86
C LEU A 128 0.79 1.00 -15.15
N ARG A 129 1.76 0.68 -16.01
CA ARG A 129 2.80 1.65 -16.42
C ARG A 129 2.19 2.81 -17.21
N ALA A 130 1.26 2.53 -18.11
CA ALA A 130 0.55 3.58 -18.86
C ALA A 130 -0.29 4.48 -17.91
N ARG A 131 -0.92 3.89 -16.91
CA ARG A 131 -1.65 4.62 -15.86
C ARG A 131 -0.71 5.49 -15.02
N TYR A 132 0.40 4.94 -14.58
CA TYR A 132 1.43 5.69 -13.85
C TYR A 132 1.90 6.91 -14.63
N GLN A 133 2.19 6.77 -15.92
CA GLN A 133 2.62 7.87 -16.77
C GLN A 133 1.56 8.99 -16.83
N ARG A 134 0.28 8.63 -16.99
CA ARG A 134 -0.81 9.61 -17.05
C ARG A 134 -1.10 10.30 -15.73
N GLU A 135 -1.12 9.55 -14.64
CA GLU A 135 -1.67 10.01 -13.36
C GLU A 135 -0.62 10.54 -12.39
N ILE A 136 0.62 10.09 -12.50
CA ILE A 136 1.70 10.43 -11.56
C ILE A 136 2.85 11.12 -12.27
N ALA A 137 3.43 10.48 -13.28
CA ALA A 137 4.64 11.00 -13.93
C ALA A 137 4.38 12.28 -14.73
N ALA A 138 3.21 12.43 -15.33
CA ALA A 138 2.84 13.63 -16.10
C ALA A 138 2.39 14.81 -15.21
N ARG A 139 2.09 14.61 -13.93
CA ARG A 139 1.74 15.72 -13.04
C ARG A 139 2.97 16.58 -12.79
N PRO A 140 2.83 17.91 -12.65
CA PRO A 140 3.92 18.74 -12.15
C PRO A 140 4.41 18.21 -10.80
N ALA A 141 5.70 18.31 -10.52
CA ALA A 141 6.22 18.01 -9.20
C ALA A 141 5.58 18.98 -8.18
N GLU A 142 5.20 18.47 -7.03
CA GLU A 142 4.68 19.33 -5.96
C GLU A 142 5.82 20.15 -5.40
N ALA A 143 5.66 21.47 -5.43
CA ALA A 143 6.62 22.38 -4.85
C ALA A 143 6.38 22.50 -3.35
N GLU A 144 7.43 22.42 -2.55
CA GLU A 144 7.44 22.76 -1.14
C GLU A 144 8.32 23.99 -0.92
N VAL A 145 7.86 24.87 -0.05
CA VAL A 145 8.58 26.10 0.31
C VAL A 145 8.90 26.05 1.79
N ARG A 146 10.15 26.34 2.14
CA ARG A 146 10.52 26.65 3.53
C ARG A 146 10.53 28.15 3.68
N ALA A 147 9.72 28.64 4.62
CA ALA A 147 9.63 30.06 4.84
C ALA A 147 9.69 30.41 6.33
N ARG A 148 10.01 31.66 6.60
CA ARG A 148 9.87 32.29 7.90
C ARG A 148 8.78 33.34 7.86
N HIS A 149 8.11 33.55 8.95
CA HIS A 149 7.14 34.63 9.07
C HIS A 149 7.30 35.44 10.37
N ILE A 150 6.86 36.68 10.34
CA ILE A 150 6.69 37.56 11.50
C ILE A 150 5.23 37.99 11.52
N LEU A 151 4.50 37.62 12.57
CA LEU A 151 3.11 38.02 12.76
C LEU A 151 3.04 39.18 13.73
N VAL A 152 2.37 40.28 13.31
CA VAL A 152 2.10 41.46 14.11
C VAL A 152 0.64 41.89 14.00
N GLN A 153 0.21 42.83 14.85
CA GLN A 153 -1.21 43.18 14.91
C GLN A 153 -1.61 44.22 13.87
N THR A 154 -0.69 45.09 13.48
CA THR A 154 -1.01 46.20 12.59
C THR A 154 -0.18 46.18 11.32
N GLU A 155 -0.76 46.68 10.24
CA GLU A 155 -0.07 46.83 8.97
C GLU A 155 1.15 47.78 9.10
N SER A 156 1.03 48.84 9.88
CA SER A 156 2.11 49.79 10.11
C SER A 156 3.34 49.14 10.74
N GLU A 157 3.13 48.25 11.72
CA GLU A 157 4.22 47.45 12.31
C GLU A 157 4.88 46.52 11.27
N ALA A 158 4.08 45.84 10.44
CA ALA A 158 4.59 44.96 9.42
C ALA A 158 5.40 45.72 8.34
N ARG A 159 4.91 46.88 7.90
CA ARG A 159 5.65 47.76 6.96
C ARG A 159 6.95 48.28 7.57
N ALA A 160 6.95 48.66 8.85
CA ALA A 160 8.17 49.08 9.54
C ALA A 160 9.20 47.94 9.64
N ILE A 161 8.75 46.72 9.85
CA ILE A 161 9.61 45.52 9.83
C ILE A 161 10.19 45.28 8.45
N ILE A 162 9.38 45.33 7.39
CA ILE A 162 9.86 45.18 6.00
C ILE A 162 10.94 46.21 5.70
N ALA A 163 10.72 47.47 6.07
CA ALA A 163 11.71 48.52 5.84
C ALA A 163 13.02 48.27 6.63
N ALA A 164 12.94 47.78 7.88
CA ALA A 164 14.12 47.42 8.65
C ALA A 164 14.90 46.25 8.04
N LEU A 165 14.19 45.23 7.54
CA LEU A 165 14.79 44.07 6.84
C LEU A 165 15.45 44.50 5.53
N ALA A 166 14.87 45.42 4.79
CA ALA A 166 15.48 46.01 3.58
C ALA A 166 16.74 46.80 3.93
N GLY A 167 16.83 47.36 5.15
CA GLY A 167 18.01 48.01 5.69
C GLY A 167 19.08 47.09 6.27
N GLY A 168 18.88 45.76 6.15
CA GLY A 168 19.86 44.74 6.56
C GLY A 168 19.63 44.15 7.97
N ALA A 169 18.48 44.40 8.61
CA ALA A 169 18.13 43.75 9.87
C ALA A 169 18.02 42.22 9.68
N ASP A 170 18.44 41.46 10.69
CA ASP A 170 18.30 39.99 10.67
C ASP A 170 16.84 39.58 10.90
N PHE A 171 16.32 38.74 9.99
CA PHE A 171 14.93 38.30 10.03
C PHE A 171 14.63 37.50 11.31
N GLY A 172 15.50 36.54 11.65
CA GLY A 172 15.30 35.65 12.78
C GLY A 172 15.34 36.41 14.10
N ALA A 173 16.27 37.37 14.26
CA ALA A 173 16.33 38.25 15.45
C ALA A 173 15.07 39.13 15.57
N THR A 174 14.62 39.70 14.44
CA THR A 174 13.39 40.49 14.37
C THR A 174 12.16 39.66 14.71
N ALA A 175 12.08 38.44 14.21
CA ALA A 175 10.99 37.51 14.55
C ALA A 175 10.95 37.20 16.04
N ARG A 176 12.08 36.87 16.64
CA ARG A 176 12.16 36.60 18.10
C ARG A 176 11.72 37.78 18.96
N GLN A 177 12.01 39.02 18.53
CA GLN A 177 11.67 40.21 19.26
C GLN A 177 10.24 40.71 19.07
N ARG A 178 9.67 40.54 17.86
CA ARG A 178 8.45 41.24 17.46
C ARG A 178 7.31 40.33 17.05
N SER A 179 7.60 39.07 16.67
CA SER A 179 6.56 38.17 16.21
C SER A 179 5.70 37.64 17.35
N ARG A 180 4.39 37.57 17.08
CA ARG A 180 3.40 36.91 17.95
C ARG A 180 2.93 35.58 17.38
N GLY A 181 3.49 35.20 16.25
CA GLY A 181 3.16 33.96 15.55
C GLY A 181 3.87 32.72 16.08
N PRO A 182 3.43 31.54 15.66
CA PRO A 182 4.14 30.29 15.91
C PRO A 182 5.58 30.37 15.39
N GLY A 183 6.50 29.67 16.05
CA GLY A 183 7.91 29.67 15.67
C GLY A 183 8.67 30.96 15.96
N ALA A 184 8.08 31.96 16.65
CA ALA A 184 8.74 33.23 16.96
C ALA A 184 10.09 33.03 17.68
N SER A 185 10.16 32.12 18.68
CA SER A 185 11.39 31.73 19.39
C SER A 185 12.45 31.10 18.48
N GLU A 186 12.03 30.48 17.40
CA GLU A 186 12.87 29.81 16.39
C GLU A 186 13.18 30.74 15.20
N GLY A 187 12.93 32.05 15.38
CA GLY A 187 13.14 33.04 14.32
C GLY A 187 12.08 33.03 13.24
N GLY A 188 10.87 32.57 13.56
CA GLY A 188 9.71 32.57 12.69
C GLY A 188 9.68 31.41 11.67
N ASP A 189 10.53 30.38 11.83
CA ASP A 189 10.63 29.27 10.90
C ASP A 189 9.35 28.42 10.90
N LEU A 190 8.76 28.21 9.73
CA LEU A 190 7.57 27.40 9.50
C LEU A 190 7.91 25.98 9.00
N GLY A 191 9.19 25.70 8.74
CA GLY A 191 9.60 24.48 8.05
C GLY A 191 9.20 24.47 6.58
N PHE A 192 9.29 23.29 5.95
CA PHE A 192 8.75 23.07 4.61
C PHE A 192 7.25 22.81 4.66
N PHE A 193 6.52 23.41 3.74
CA PHE A 193 5.08 23.23 3.61
C PHE A 193 4.65 23.29 2.14
N LYS A 194 3.51 22.66 1.85
CA LYS A 194 2.79 22.75 0.59
C LYS A 194 1.81 23.91 0.60
N LYS A 195 1.34 24.31 -0.58
CA LYS A 195 0.44 25.45 -0.72
C LYS A 195 -0.86 25.31 0.08
N GLU A 196 -1.35 24.07 0.22
CA GLU A 196 -2.62 23.73 0.89
C GLU A 196 -2.51 23.63 2.43
N GLU A 197 -1.28 23.63 2.98
CA GLU A 197 -1.04 23.39 4.41
C GLU A 197 -1.08 24.65 5.28
N ILE A 198 -1.08 25.82 4.66
CA ILE A 198 -1.10 27.13 5.35
C ILE A 198 -2.21 28.02 4.77
N PRO A 199 -2.62 29.10 5.46
CA PRO A 199 -3.63 30.02 4.97
C PRO A 199 -3.31 30.56 3.58
N GLU A 200 -4.31 30.52 2.68
CA GLU A 200 -4.17 30.86 1.26
C GLU A 200 -3.41 32.16 0.97
N PRO A 201 -3.69 33.31 1.63
CA PRO A 201 -2.95 34.56 1.36
C PRO A 201 -1.45 34.44 1.70
N LEU A 202 -1.12 33.65 2.73
CA LEU A 202 0.27 33.41 3.16
C LEU A 202 0.98 32.48 2.17
N ALA A 203 0.27 31.43 1.72
CA ALA A 203 0.75 30.51 0.71
C ALA A 203 1.04 31.23 -0.61
N GLU A 204 0.10 32.04 -1.09
CA GLU A 204 0.29 32.82 -2.33
C GLU A 204 1.52 33.71 -2.28
N ALA A 205 1.70 34.44 -1.17
CA ALA A 205 2.85 35.29 -0.99
C ALA A 205 4.15 34.47 -0.94
N ALA A 206 4.21 33.37 -0.18
CA ALA A 206 5.40 32.54 -0.09
C ALA A 206 5.76 31.87 -1.42
N PHE A 207 4.76 31.36 -2.14
CA PHE A 207 4.99 30.67 -3.43
C PHE A 207 5.32 31.61 -4.59
N ALA A 208 5.04 32.91 -4.46
CA ALA A 208 5.45 33.94 -5.44
C ALA A 208 6.91 34.39 -5.29
N LEU A 209 7.53 34.17 -4.12
CA LEU A 209 8.88 34.63 -3.80
C LEU A 209 9.96 33.63 -4.24
N GLN A 210 11.16 34.14 -4.53
CA GLN A 210 12.36 33.33 -4.72
C GLN A 210 13.07 33.11 -3.38
N PRO A 211 13.88 32.05 -3.23
CA PRO A 211 14.72 31.84 -2.06
C PRO A 211 15.53 33.08 -1.70
N GLY A 212 15.54 33.44 -0.43
CA GLY A 212 16.19 34.63 0.12
C GLY A 212 15.35 35.91 0.09
N GLN A 213 14.23 35.93 -0.63
CA GLN A 213 13.39 37.15 -0.75
C GLN A 213 12.41 37.29 0.42
N VAL A 214 12.21 38.53 0.80
CA VAL A 214 11.15 38.98 1.70
C VAL A 214 9.99 39.54 0.87
N ALA A 215 8.75 39.26 1.27
CA ALA A 215 7.58 39.85 0.62
C ALA A 215 7.64 41.37 0.68
N PRO A 216 7.43 42.07 -0.43
CA PRO A 216 7.51 43.54 -0.47
C PRO A 216 6.37 44.22 0.30
N ASP A 217 5.23 43.53 0.40
CA ASP A 217 4.04 43.98 1.11
C ASP A 217 3.64 43.03 2.24
N PRO A 218 3.05 43.55 3.34
CA PRO A 218 2.52 42.71 4.39
C PRO A 218 1.33 41.86 3.92
N VAL A 219 1.25 40.63 4.40
CA VAL A 219 0.16 39.69 4.07
C VAL A 219 -0.86 39.69 5.20
N ARG A 220 -2.12 39.98 4.89
CA ARG A 220 -3.21 39.97 5.88
C ARG A 220 -3.84 38.59 5.99
N THR A 221 -4.02 38.08 7.21
CA THR A 221 -4.80 36.90 7.53
C THR A 221 -5.78 37.20 8.67
N GLN A 222 -6.59 36.23 9.03
CA GLN A 222 -7.45 36.36 10.24
C GLN A 222 -6.68 36.53 11.56
N PHE A 223 -5.39 36.16 11.57
CA PHE A 223 -4.52 36.24 12.76
C PHE A 223 -3.80 37.61 12.90
N GLY A 224 -3.77 38.41 11.84
CA GLY A 224 -3.07 39.69 11.80
C GLY A 224 -2.30 39.87 10.48
N TRP A 225 -1.20 40.63 10.59
CA TRP A 225 -0.34 40.96 9.44
C TRP A 225 0.97 40.20 9.51
N HIS A 226 1.31 39.57 8.40
CA HIS A 226 2.51 38.71 8.26
C HIS A 226 3.54 39.39 7.36
N VAL A 227 4.80 39.33 7.79
CA VAL A 227 5.96 39.54 6.94
C VAL A 227 6.54 38.16 6.64
N VAL A 228 6.73 37.84 5.37
CA VAL A 228 7.13 36.50 4.90
C VAL A 228 8.48 36.58 4.23
N LYS A 229 9.35 35.61 4.53
CA LYS A 229 10.63 35.40 3.82
C LYS A 229 10.72 33.95 3.41
N VAL A 230 11.05 33.69 2.16
CA VAL A 230 11.35 32.34 1.68
C VAL A 230 12.84 32.04 1.92
N GLU A 231 13.11 30.90 2.55
CA GLU A 231 14.47 30.43 2.77
C GLU A 231 14.91 29.45 1.68
N GLU A 232 14.02 28.50 1.35
CA GLU A 232 14.33 27.42 0.43
C GLU A 232 13.09 27.01 -0.35
N ARG A 233 13.28 26.48 -1.53
CA ARG A 233 12.25 25.87 -2.36
C ARG A 233 12.77 24.53 -2.85
N ARG A 234 11.94 23.50 -2.75
CA ARG A 234 12.25 22.17 -3.29
C ARG A 234 11.06 21.59 -4.03
N GLU A 235 11.34 20.70 -4.95
CA GLU A 235 10.31 19.85 -5.55
C GLU A 235 10.29 18.53 -4.81
N GLN A 236 9.10 18.08 -4.42
CA GLN A 236 8.93 16.77 -3.83
C GLN A 236 9.14 15.72 -4.93
N PRO A 237 10.04 14.75 -4.74
CA PRO A 237 10.20 13.69 -5.73
C PRO A 237 8.88 12.94 -5.90
N ARG A 238 8.51 12.70 -7.15
CA ARG A 238 7.34 11.87 -7.45
C ARG A 238 7.63 10.44 -7.03
N PRO A 239 6.62 9.70 -6.50
CA PRO A 239 6.81 8.29 -6.22
C PRO A 239 7.19 7.56 -7.52
N THR A 240 8.15 6.67 -7.43
CA THR A 240 8.53 5.79 -8.53
C THR A 240 7.39 4.83 -8.89
N PHE A 241 7.46 4.20 -10.06
CA PHE A 241 6.47 3.18 -10.42
C PHE A 241 6.40 2.06 -9.40
N ALA A 242 7.54 1.59 -8.87
CA ALA A 242 7.58 0.51 -7.87
C ALA A 242 6.86 0.90 -6.57
N GLU A 243 7.01 2.16 -6.12
CA GLU A 243 6.32 2.66 -4.93
C GLU A 243 4.82 2.84 -5.15
N ALA A 244 4.41 3.24 -6.36
CA ALA A 244 3.01 3.49 -6.71
C ALA A 244 2.27 2.21 -7.16
N GLU A 245 2.96 1.16 -7.60
CA GLU A 245 2.40 -0.02 -8.27
C GLU A 245 1.27 -0.67 -7.47
N ALA A 246 1.48 -0.92 -6.18
CA ALA A 246 0.48 -1.59 -5.34
C ALA A 246 -0.83 -0.79 -5.27
N GLY A 247 -0.74 0.54 -5.15
CA GLY A 247 -1.90 1.44 -5.15
C GLY A 247 -2.61 1.48 -6.49
N LEU A 248 -1.85 1.60 -7.58
CA LEU A 248 -2.38 1.60 -8.95
C LEU A 248 -3.08 0.28 -9.28
N ARG A 249 -2.48 -0.85 -8.89
CA ARG A 249 -3.04 -2.18 -9.10
C ARG A 249 -4.36 -2.36 -8.37
N ARG A 250 -4.42 -1.93 -7.10
CA ARG A 250 -5.67 -1.98 -6.32
C ARG A 250 -6.76 -1.16 -6.99
N ALA A 251 -6.51 0.11 -7.30
CA ALA A 251 -7.48 0.98 -7.94
C ALA A 251 -7.93 0.45 -9.30
N ALA A 252 -7.00 -0.03 -10.14
CA ALA A 252 -7.33 -0.61 -11.43
C ALA A 252 -8.16 -1.90 -11.30
N SER A 253 -7.90 -2.73 -10.28
CA SER A 253 -8.69 -3.95 -10.02
C SER A 253 -10.11 -3.64 -9.57
N GLU A 254 -10.28 -2.65 -8.70
CA GLU A 254 -11.60 -2.17 -8.26
C GLU A 254 -12.41 -1.61 -9.43
N GLU A 255 -11.79 -0.77 -10.25
CA GLU A 255 -12.41 -0.19 -11.46
C GLU A 255 -12.79 -1.28 -12.49
N ALA A 256 -11.91 -2.27 -12.72
CA ALA A 256 -12.18 -3.37 -13.63
C ALA A 256 -13.36 -4.22 -13.16
N ALA A 257 -13.42 -4.53 -11.87
CA ALA A 257 -14.52 -5.29 -11.27
C ALA A 257 -15.84 -4.51 -11.33
N GLU A 258 -15.82 -3.21 -11.02
CA GLU A 258 -17.02 -2.35 -11.10
C GLU A 258 -17.51 -2.24 -12.55
N ALA A 259 -16.62 -1.96 -13.50
CA ALA A 259 -16.94 -1.88 -14.92
C ALA A 259 -17.54 -3.18 -15.46
N LEU A 260 -17.01 -4.34 -15.04
CA LEU A 260 -17.58 -5.64 -15.36
C LEU A 260 -19.03 -5.74 -14.88
N VAL A 261 -19.27 -5.43 -13.60
CA VAL A 261 -20.61 -5.51 -13.01
C VAL A 261 -21.58 -4.55 -13.74
N GLN A 262 -21.18 -3.31 -14.02
CA GLN A 262 -22.01 -2.36 -14.74
C GLN A 262 -22.32 -2.83 -16.16
N ARG A 263 -21.34 -3.36 -16.88
CA ARG A 263 -21.53 -3.94 -18.21
C ARG A 263 -22.53 -5.09 -18.19
N LEU A 264 -22.39 -6.03 -17.26
CA LEU A 264 -23.28 -7.18 -17.14
C LEU A 264 -24.71 -6.74 -16.73
N ARG A 265 -24.83 -5.78 -15.84
CA ARG A 265 -26.14 -5.20 -15.47
C ARG A 265 -26.84 -4.53 -16.64
N GLY A 266 -26.07 -3.86 -17.51
CA GLY A 266 -26.63 -3.24 -18.72
C GLY A 266 -27.13 -4.25 -19.76
N GLN A 267 -26.61 -5.49 -19.72
CA GLN A 267 -27.03 -6.56 -20.62
C GLN A 267 -28.16 -7.43 -20.04
N ALA A 268 -28.36 -7.38 -18.72
CA ALA A 268 -29.35 -8.19 -18.03
C ALA A 268 -30.73 -7.52 -18.03
N ARG A 269 -31.78 -8.34 -18.22
CA ARG A 269 -33.16 -7.89 -17.96
C ARG A 269 -33.40 -7.91 -16.44
N ILE A 270 -33.48 -6.75 -15.82
CA ILE A 270 -33.64 -6.60 -14.37
C ILE A 270 -35.04 -6.10 -14.06
N GLU A 271 -35.84 -6.92 -13.38
CA GLU A 271 -37.11 -6.55 -12.82
C GLU A 271 -36.98 -6.40 -11.30
N ARG A 272 -37.52 -5.35 -10.73
CA ARG A 272 -37.44 -5.08 -9.29
C ARG A 272 -38.83 -5.04 -8.69
N PHE A 273 -38.92 -5.53 -7.46
CA PHE A 273 -40.17 -5.58 -6.72
C PHE A 273 -39.95 -4.96 -5.33
N GLY A 274 -40.99 -4.32 -4.82
CA GLY A 274 -41.03 -3.87 -3.43
C GLY A 274 -41.06 -5.06 -2.44
N LEU A 275 -40.92 -4.77 -1.15
CA LEU A 275 -41.01 -5.80 -0.11
C LEU A 275 -42.40 -6.44 -0.04
N ASP A 276 -43.41 -5.78 -0.58
CA ASP A 276 -44.80 -6.24 -0.75
C ASP A 276 -45.01 -7.05 -2.04
N GLY A 277 -43.97 -7.23 -2.86
CA GLY A 277 -44.05 -7.91 -4.16
C GLY A 277 -44.58 -7.02 -5.30
N SER A 278 -44.84 -5.75 -5.08
CA SER A 278 -45.29 -4.84 -6.15
C SER A 278 -44.12 -4.46 -7.09
N PRO A 279 -44.33 -4.35 -8.42
CA PRO A 279 -43.28 -3.94 -9.32
C PRO A 279 -42.79 -2.51 -9.03
N LEU A 280 -41.47 -2.31 -8.93
CA LEU A 280 -40.84 -1.02 -8.80
C LEU A 280 -40.52 -0.46 -10.21
N THR A 281 -41.20 0.59 -10.61
CA THR A 281 -41.06 1.21 -11.95
C THR A 281 -39.94 2.27 -12.04
N ALA A 282 -39.33 2.66 -10.93
CA ALA A 282 -38.28 3.71 -10.92
C ALA A 282 -36.88 3.12 -10.75
N PRO A 283 -35.86 3.59 -11.53
CA PRO A 283 -34.47 3.29 -11.24
C PRO A 283 -34.07 3.96 -9.92
N LEU A 284 -33.39 3.22 -9.02
CA LEU A 284 -32.66 3.84 -7.92
C LEU A 284 -31.55 4.69 -8.55
N ARG A 285 -31.54 5.98 -8.25
CA ARG A 285 -30.45 6.91 -8.61
C ARG A 285 -29.23 6.64 -7.77
#